data_b4ea336d59a83b0c7d59c01f8f96ff7e
#
_entry.id   b4ea336d59a83b0c7d59c01f8f96ff7e
#
_cell.length_a   1.000
_cell.length_b   1.000
_cell.length_c   1.000
_cell.angle_alpha   90.00
_cell.angle_beta   90.00
_cell.angle_gamma   90.00
#
_symmetry.space_group_name_H-M   'P 1'
#
loop_
_entity.id
_entity.type
_entity.pdbx_description
1 polymer ?
#
loop_
_entity_poly.entity_id
_entity_poly.type
_entity_poly.pdbx_seq_one_letter_code
_entity_poly.pdbx_strand_id
1 'polypeptide(L)'
;VTRTAKKTQPPPRRAPSRGWAGAGRGRAGGIPVVKQWRGSTSQVCGLWPFATGAGTPMVGVPLGRNLLTGSTLCCDPISWFQRAQLISNPSAFVLGRPGLGKSTLVRRMAIGLAAYGVQPLVLGDLKPDYVATIEALGGQVIRLGGGRGYLNVLDPGEARSAAARLTGDARVEVLADAHSRRVTMVSSLLTIVRQTPPTDREETIIDRALRVLDDRHPDTAPVMSDLLQVVRDAPQDVRLVALDRGDRARYEQITENLEASLLSLLHGGRLGGIFAQPTSVEMRRDRPVVFDVSSIDDNETDLQAAIMLACWSTGFGSIAVSNALADAGLEPRRHYVVVLDELWRVLRAGKGIVDRVDALTRLNRTRGVGMVMVSHTMSDLLSLPSEEDRMKARGFVERSGMVIAGGLPSAEMPMLTQAIAMSRAEQGMLASWQDPPAWDSRTGKEADPPGRGKFLVKVGGRPGIPVQVTLTGAEGAVHDTNQLWHVQSRVGDTEVSEAAS
;
A
#
# COMPACT_ATOMS: atom_id res chain seq x y z
N VAL A 1 5.92 33.83 -85.24
CA VAL A 1 5.88 32.70 -84.32
C VAL A 1 6.86 32.99 -83.16
N THR A 2 6.36 33.55 -82.04
CA THR A 2 7.17 33.95 -80.89
C THR A 2 7.31 32.74 -79.95
N ARG A 3 8.52 32.21 -79.80
CA ARG A 3 8.88 31.17 -78.89
C ARG A 3 8.92 31.75 -77.51
N THR A 4 7.95 31.40 -76.63
CA THR A 4 7.97 31.67 -75.22
C THR A 4 9.03 30.80 -74.50
N ALA A 5 10.04 31.45 -73.95
CA ALA A 5 11.08 30.77 -73.16
C ALA A 5 10.48 30.15 -71.89
N LYS A 6 10.59 28.84 -71.75
CA LYS A 6 10.24 28.09 -70.54
C LYS A 6 11.14 28.58 -69.41
N LYS A 7 10.54 29.26 -68.39
CA LYS A 7 11.23 29.58 -67.16
C LYS A 7 11.62 28.26 -66.48
N THR A 8 12.89 27.91 -66.54
CA THR A 8 13.46 26.82 -65.73
C THR A 8 13.35 27.17 -64.24
N GLN A 9 12.55 26.42 -63.48
CA GLN A 9 12.51 26.53 -62.02
C GLN A 9 13.93 26.21 -61.49
N PRO A 10 14.46 27.05 -60.57
CA PRO A 10 15.74 26.73 -59.92
C PRO A 10 15.63 25.41 -59.14
N PRO A 11 16.70 24.60 -59.15
CA PRO A 11 16.70 23.33 -58.47
C PRO A 11 16.36 23.54 -56.99
N PRO A 12 15.60 22.61 -56.36
CA PRO A 12 15.21 22.74 -54.96
C PRO A 12 16.47 22.85 -54.09
N ARG A 13 16.57 23.96 -53.35
CA ARG A 13 17.68 24.18 -52.44
C ARG A 13 17.64 23.08 -51.35
N ARG A 14 18.68 22.24 -51.31
CA ARG A 14 18.83 21.28 -50.16
C ARG A 14 18.97 22.05 -48.86
N ALA A 15 18.19 21.65 -47.88
CA ALA A 15 18.27 22.20 -46.53
C ALA A 15 19.67 21.98 -45.92
N PRO A 16 20.28 23.00 -45.30
CA PRO A 16 21.52 22.81 -44.54
C PRO A 16 21.34 21.74 -43.45
N SER A 17 22.41 21.04 -43.07
CA SER A 17 22.39 19.97 -42.08
C SER A 17 21.84 20.37 -40.69
N ARG A 18 21.77 21.67 -40.41
CA ARG A 18 21.22 22.24 -39.16
C ARG A 18 19.90 23.00 -39.37
N GLY A 19 19.26 22.85 -40.52
CA GLY A 19 18.03 23.59 -40.87
C GLY A 19 18.28 25.04 -41.25
N TRP A 20 17.21 25.79 -41.55
CA TRP A 20 17.25 27.16 -42.01
C TRP A 20 17.26 28.16 -40.84
N ALA A 21 18.13 29.16 -40.89
CA ALA A 21 18.14 30.25 -39.93
C ALA A 21 17.15 31.35 -40.38
N GLY A 22 16.33 31.85 -39.46
CA GLY A 22 15.40 32.97 -39.71
C GLY A 22 14.06 32.81 -38.95
N ALA A 23 13.29 33.90 -38.88
CA ALA A 23 11.96 33.88 -38.27
C ALA A 23 11.03 32.93 -39.04
N GLY A 24 10.33 32.01 -38.31
CA GLY A 24 9.46 30.99 -38.90
C GLY A 24 10.19 29.79 -39.53
N ARG A 25 11.52 29.70 -39.40
CA ARG A 25 12.34 28.60 -39.90
C ARG A 25 13.03 27.88 -38.76
N GLY A 26 12.74 26.59 -38.56
CA GLY A 26 13.29 25.81 -37.43
C GLY A 26 14.78 25.46 -37.65
N ARG A 27 15.61 25.57 -36.63
CA ARG A 27 16.92 24.91 -36.56
C ARG A 27 16.71 23.48 -36.09
N ALA A 28 17.01 22.50 -36.90
CA ALA A 28 17.14 21.13 -36.43
C ALA A 28 18.40 21.01 -35.58
N GLY A 29 18.27 20.60 -34.33
CA GLY A 29 19.39 20.07 -33.53
C GLY A 29 20.00 18.90 -34.32
N GLY A 30 21.33 18.81 -34.43
CA GLY A 30 21.95 17.67 -35.10
C GLY A 30 21.54 16.37 -34.42
N ILE A 31 20.68 15.59 -35.04
CA ILE A 31 20.47 14.20 -34.65
C ILE A 31 21.77 13.49 -35.05
N PRO A 32 22.54 12.96 -34.08
CA PRO A 32 23.72 12.18 -34.42
C PRO A 32 23.27 11.02 -35.30
N VAL A 33 23.79 10.95 -36.51
CA VAL A 33 23.56 9.83 -37.43
C VAL A 33 24.14 8.60 -36.71
N VAL A 34 23.27 7.71 -36.25
CA VAL A 34 23.70 6.44 -35.68
C VAL A 34 24.49 5.70 -36.73
N LYS A 35 25.74 5.35 -36.41
CA LYS A 35 26.58 4.57 -37.35
C LYS A 35 25.86 3.23 -37.60
N GLN A 36 25.51 2.99 -38.86
CA GLN A 36 24.95 1.71 -39.26
C GLN A 36 26.07 0.70 -39.43
N TRP A 37 25.96 -0.40 -38.68
CA TRP A 37 26.85 -1.53 -38.81
C TRP A 37 26.12 -2.64 -39.55
N ARG A 38 26.76 -3.22 -40.56
CA ARG A 38 26.24 -4.33 -41.34
C ARG A 38 27.13 -5.53 -41.11
N GLY A 39 26.55 -6.67 -40.78
CA GLY A 39 27.24 -7.94 -40.60
C GLY A 39 26.30 -9.11 -40.84
N SER A 40 26.83 -10.28 -41.06
CA SER A 40 26.04 -11.52 -41.09
C SER A 40 25.53 -11.83 -39.68
N THR A 41 24.50 -12.67 -39.55
CA THR A 41 23.96 -13.11 -38.26
C THR A 41 25.01 -13.75 -37.38
N SER A 42 25.99 -14.46 -37.95
CA SER A 42 27.13 -15.02 -37.22
C SER A 42 28.14 -13.98 -36.74
N GLN A 43 28.32 -12.88 -37.47
CA GLN A 43 29.22 -11.77 -37.09
C GLN A 43 28.61 -10.86 -36.03
N VAL A 44 27.29 -10.72 -36.00
CA VAL A 44 26.58 -9.84 -35.04
C VAL A 44 25.96 -10.58 -33.89
N CYS A 45 25.98 -11.91 -33.84
CA CYS A 45 25.35 -12.70 -32.78
C CYS A 45 25.91 -12.42 -31.37
N GLY A 46 27.18 -11.97 -31.26
CA GLY A 46 27.78 -11.51 -30.01
C GLY A 46 27.62 -10.01 -29.74
N LEU A 47 27.11 -9.25 -30.72
CA LEU A 47 26.86 -7.81 -30.63
C LEU A 47 25.38 -7.48 -30.39
N TRP A 48 24.52 -8.46 -30.48
CA TRP A 48 23.10 -8.34 -30.18
C TRP A 48 22.83 -8.71 -28.73
N PRO A 49 22.16 -7.89 -27.94
CA PRO A 49 21.63 -6.56 -28.23
C PRO A 49 22.42 -5.46 -27.52
N PHE A 50 22.81 -4.42 -28.20
CA PHE A 50 23.15 -3.15 -27.57
C PHE A 50 21.93 -2.42 -26.96
N ALA A 51 20.80 -3.07 -26.88
CA ALA A 51 19.67 -2.61 -26.12
C ALA A 51 19.90 -2.94 -24.64
N THR A 52 20.56 -2.06 -23.92
CA THR A 52 20.58 -2.07 -22.46
C THR A 52 19.24 -1.57 -21.95
N GLY A 53 18.29 -2.45 -21.83
CA GLY A 53 16.98 -2.17 -21.24
C GLY A 53 16.43 -3.46 -20.63
N ALA A 54 15.63 -3.34 -19.59
CA ALA A 54 14.84 -4.47 -19.16
C ALA A 54 13.83 -4.80 -20.27
N GLY A 55 13.75 -6.08 -20.67
CA GLY A 55 12.65 -6.53 -21.53
C GLY A 55 11.32 -6.12 -20.91
N THR A 56 10.27 -5.97 -21.73
CA THR A 56 8.92 -5.63 -21.23
C THR A 56 8.17 -6.94 -20.95
N PRO A 57 8.01 -7.35 -19.69
CA PRO A 57 7.31 -8.59 -19.36
C PRO A 57 5.84 -8.54 -19.76
N MET A 58 5.34 -9.65 -20.33
CA MET A 58 3.95 -9.85 -20.72
C MET A 58 3.17 -10.75 -19.74
N VAL A 59 3.70 -10.96 -18.53
CA VAL A 59 3.11 -11.81 -17.49
C VAL A 59 2.61 -10.92 -16.35
N GLY A 60 1.35 -11.08 -15.99
CA GLY A 60 0.71 -10.32 -14.92
C GLY A 60 -0.40 -9.39 -15.44
N VAL A 61 -0.79 -8.44 -14.60
CA VAL A 61 -1.84 -7.46 -14.90
C VAL A 61 -1.33 -6.46 -15.95
N PRO A 62 -2.05 -6.25 -17.06
CA PRO A 62 -1.70 -5.21 -18.04
C PRO A 62 -1.81 -3.83 -17.40
N LEU A 63 -0.66 -3.19 -17.11
CA LEU A 63 -0.63 -1.86 -16.47
C LEU A 63 -0.73 -0.73 -17.48
N GLY A 64 -0.04 -0.85 -18.60
CA GLY A 64 0.03 0.23 -19.57
C GLY A 64 1.17 0.05 -20.55
N ARG A 65 1.67 1.17 -21.11
CA ARG A 65 2.70 1.17 -22.14
C ARG A 65 4.07 1.55 -21.59
N ASN A 66 5.08 0.77 -21.95
CA ASN A 66 6.47 1.13 -21.73
C ASN A 66 6.80 2.41 -22.49
N LEU A 67 7.30 3.43 -21.81
CA LEU A 67 7.58 4.75 -22.40
C LEU A 67 8.75 4.74 -23.38
N LEU A 68 9.64 3.73 -23.32
CA LEU A 68 10.80 3.62 -24.22
C LEU A 68 10.47 2.80 -25.47
N THR A 69 9.71 1.73 -25.33
CA THR A 69 9.46 0.78 -26.42
C THR A 69 8.05 0.84 -27.01
N GLY A 70 7.10 1.47 -26.29
CA GLY A 70 5.69 1.47 -26.65
C GLY A 70 4.96 0.14 -26.43
N SER A 71 5.66 -0.92 -26.03
CA SER A 71 5.08 -2.24 -25.77
C SER A 71 4.28 -2.25 -24.47
N THR A 72 3.28 -3.15 -24.38
CA THR A 72 2.47 -3.31 -23.16
C THR A 72 3.30 -3.95 -22.05
N LEU A 73 3.31 -3.32 -20.88
CA LEU A 73 3.86 -3.91 -19.65
C LEU A 73 2.75 -4.60 -18.87
N CYS A 74 2.92 -5.89 -18.59
CA CYS A 74 2.13 -6.62 -17.63
C CYS A 74 2.96 -6.80 -16.35
N CYS A 75 2.39 -6.40 -15.20
CA CYS A 75 3.13 -6.37 -13.94
C CYS A 75 2.18 -6.48 -12.74
N ASP A 76 2.46 -7.42 -11.88
CA ASP A 76 1.94 -7.50 -10.52
C ASP A 76 2.88 -8.40 -9.68
N PRO A 77 2.88 -8.24 -8.33
CA PRO A 77 3.83 -8.97 -7.49
C PRO A 77 3.58 -10.48 -7.45
N ILE A 78 2.35 -10.94 -7.61
CA ILE A 78 2.01 -12.35 -7.53
C ILE A 78 2.44 -13.08 -8.82
N SER A 79 2.03 -12.57 -9.98
CA SER A 79 2.37 -13.18 -11.26
C SER A 79 3.88 -13.15 -11.52
N TRP A 80 4.56 -12.08 -11.14
CA TRP A 80 6.02 -11.97 -11.31
C TRP A 80 6.78 -12.91 -10.37
N PHE A 81 6.23 -13.20 -9.19
CA PHE A 81 6.78 -14.20 -8.28
C PHE A 81 6.52 -15.62 -8.77
N GLN A 82 5.25 -15.97 -9.03
CA GLN A 82 4.85 -17.37 -9.29
C GLN A 82 5.11 -17.80 -10.73
N ARG A 83 4.74 -16.97 -11.72
CA ARG A 83 4.71 -17.34 -13.13
C ARG A 83 5.95 -16.90 -13.90
N ALA A 84 6.38 -15.66 -13.70
CA ALA A 84 7.51 -15.10 -14.43
C ALA A 84 8.85 -15.32 -13.72
N GLN A 85 8.85 -15.64 -12.42
CA GLN A 85 10.05 -15.84 -11.58
C GLN A 85 11.05 -14.67 -11.66
N LEU A 86 10.51 -13.46 -11.83
CA LEU A 86 11.31 -12.23 -11.93
C LEU A 86 11.72 -11.67 -10.57
N ILE A 87 10.95 -11.99 -9.54
CA ILE A 87 11.14 -11.52 -8.16
C ILE A 87 11.10 -12.70 -7.19
N SER A 88 11.79 -12.58 -6.06
CA SER A 88 11.90 -13.59 -5.02
C SER A 88 10.89 -13.46 -3.89
N ASN A 89 10.18 -12.33 -3.83
CA ASN A 89 9.17 -12.02 -2.81
C ASN A 89 7.94 -11.41 -3.51
N PRO A 90 6.70 -11.94 -3.28
CA PRO A 90 5.48 -11.43 -3.92
C PRO A 90 5.04 -10.09 -3.33
N SER A 91 5.93 -9.10 -3.30
CA SER A 91 5.64 -7.77 -2.76
C SER A 91 6.10 -6.64 -3.68
N ALA A 92 5.33 -5.55 -3.67
CA ALA A 92 5.65 -4.30 -4.32
C ALA A 92 5.66 -3.15 -3.31
N PHE A 93 6.63 -2.26 -3.44
CA PHE A 93 6.66 -0.99 -2.71
C PHE A 93 6.43 0.16 -3.67
N VAL A 94 5.38 0.96 -3.45
CA VAL A 94 4.97 2.06 -4.32
C VAL A 94 5.33 3.39 -3.66
N LEU A 95 6.12 4.20 -4.36
CA LEU A 95 6.53 5.55 -3.94
C LEU A 95 6.13 6.59 -4.98
N GLY A 96 5.88 7.82 -4.56
CA GLY A 96 5.61 8.94 -5.45
C GLY A 96 4.81 10.04 -4.76
N ARG A 97 4.92 11.27 -5.25
CA ARG A 97 4.18 12.41 -4.70
C ARG A 97 2.66 12.21 -4.78
N PRO A 98 1.89 12.84 -3.88
CA PRO A 98 0.43 12.91 -3.99
C PRO A 98 -0.03 13.44 -5.35
N GLY A 99 -1.18 12.97 -5.84
CA GLY A 99 -1.77 13.44 -7.10
C GLY A 99 -1.19 12.83 -8.39
N LEU A 100 -0.11 12.03 -8.33
CA LEU A 100 0.51 11.43 -9.51
C LEU A 100 -0.06 10.03 -9.88
N GLY A 101 -1.07 9.54 -9.15
CA GLY A 101 -1.81 8.34 -9.54
C GLY A 101 -1.35 7.04 -8.87
N LYS A 102 -0.73 7.07 -7.67
CA LYS A 102 -0.36 5.86 -6.90
C LYS A 102 -1.55 4.94 -6.65
N SER A 103 -2.62 5.48 -6.03
CA SER A 103 -3.84 4.70 -5.74
C SER A 103 -4.47 4.16 -7.04
N THR A 104 -4.39 4.91 -8.15
CA THR A 104 -4.86 4.48 -9.48
C THR A 104 -4.08 3.26 -9.98
N LEU A 105 -2.75 3.27 -9.85
CA LEU A 105 -1.88 2.13 -10.19
C LEU A 105 -2.27 0.89 -9.35
N VAL A 106 -2.42 1.07 -8.04
CA VAL A 106 -2.74 -0.04 -7.13
C VAL A 106 -4.14 -0.60 -7.40
N ARG A 107 -5.14 0.27 -7.64
CA ARG A 107 -6.49 -0.15 -8.06
C ARG A 107 -6.46 -0.96 -9.35
N ARG A 108 -5.69 -0.50 -10.36
CA ARG A 108 -5.50 -1.25 -11.62
C ARG A 108 -4.93 -2.64 -11.38
N MET A 109 -3.93 -2.77 -10.49
CA MET A 109 -3.38 -4.07 -10.09
C MET A 109 -4.43 -4.93 -9.37
N ALA A 110 -5.17 -4.34 -8.42
CA ALA A 110 -6.18 -5.05 -7.65
C ALA A 110 -7.31 -5.59 -8.53
N ILE A 111 -7.82 -4.79 -9.48
CA ILE A 111 -8.84 -5.21 -10.45
C ILE A 111 -8.33 -6.38 -11.32
N GLY A 112 -7.12 -6.25 -11.86
CA GLY A 112 -6.55 -7.30 -12.69
C GLY A 112 -6.27 -8.59 -11.93
N LEU A 113 -5.79 -8.49 -10.69
CA LEU A 113 -5.59 -9.65 -9.80
C LEU A 113 -6.91 -10.29 -9.41
N ALA A 114 -7.97 -9.50 -9.15
CA ALA A 114 -9.31 -10.03 -8.89
C ALA A 114 -9.84 -10.84 -10.09
N ALA A 115 -9.58 -10.39 -11.32
CA ALA A 115 -9.92 -11.14 -12.54
C ALA A 115 -9.13 -12.47 -12.66
N TYR A 116 -7.99 -12.59 -11.98
CA TYR A 116 -7.23 -13.85 -11.87
C TYR A 116 -7.63 -14.72 -10.67
N GLY A 117 -8.68 -14.34 -9.93
CA GLY A 117 -9.18 -15.07 -8.76
C GLY A 117 -8.43 -14.78 -7.46
N VAL A 118 -7.58 -13.74 -7.44
CA VAL A 118 -6.92 -13.26 -6.22
C VAL A 118 -7.83 -12.25 -5.53
N GLN A 119 -8.00 -12.36 -4.20
CA GLN A 119 -8.86 -11.47 -3.43
C GLN A 119 -8.09 -10.23 -2.96
N PRO A 120 -8.41 -9.00 -3.43
CA PRO A 120 -7.86 -7.78 -2.89
C PRO A 120 -8.37 -7.50 -1.48
N LEU A 121 -7.45 -7.21 -0.56
CA LEU A 121 -7.73 -6.79 0.81
C LEU A 121 -7.08 -5.43 1.05
N VAL A 122 -7.89 -4.37 1.10
CA VAL A 122 -7.42 -3.01 1.42
C VAL A 122 -7.61 -2.79 2.90
N LEU A 123 -6.50 -2.86 3.64
CA LEU A 123 -6.53 -2.87 5.10
C LEU A 123 -6.33 -1.46 5.68
N GLY A 124 -7.26 -0.57 5.40
CA GLY A 124 -7.26 0.82 5.88
C GLY A 124 -7.21 1.83 4.74
N ASP A 125 -8.37 2.31 4.32
CA ASP A 125 -8.54 3.33 3.28
C ASP A 125 -8.90 4.67 3.95
N LEU A 126 -7.88 5.52 4.13
CA LEU A 126 -8.04 6.84 4.79
C LEU A 126 -8.72 7.88 3.88
N LYS A 127 -8.68 7.68 2.57
CA LYS A 127 -9.20 8.64 1.57
C LYS A 127 -10.09 7.91 0.59
N PRO A 128 -11.20 7.38 0.88
CA PRO A 128 -12.02 6.34 0.23
C PRO A 128 -11.67 6.07 -1.25
N ASP A 129 -10.38 5.92 -1.52
CA ASP A 129 -9.80 5.74 -2.86
C ASP A 129 -10.14 4.37 -3.44
N TYR A 130 -10.37 3.37 -2.60
CA TYR A 130 -10.59 1.97 -3.00
C TYR A 130 -12.03 1.50 -2.86
N VAL A 131 -12.86 2.21 -2.11
CA VAL A 131 -14.25 1.82 -1.78
C VAL A 131 -15.06 1.49 -3.04
N ALA A 132 -15.17 2.42 -3.97
CA ALA A 132 -15.92 2.22 -5.21
C ALA A 132 -15.38 1.06 -6.06
N THR A 133 -14.06 0.85 -6.05
CA THR A 133 -13.43 -0.27 -6.77
C THR A 133 -13.80 -1.61 -6.15
N ILE A 134 -13.77 -1.73 -4.83
CA ILE A 134 -14.13 -2.97 -4.12
C ILE A 134 -15.63 -3.25 -4.24
N GLU A 135 -16.49 -2.24 -4.16
CA GLU A 135 -17.93 -2.38 -4.43
C GLU A 135 -18.21 -2.88 -5.86
N ALA A 136 -17.52 -2.31 -6.86
CA ALA A 136 -17.65 -2.75 -8.25
C ALA A 136 -17.19 -4.19 -8.49
N LEU A 137 -16.25 -4.69 -7.67
CA LEU A 137 -15.80 -6.09 -7.70
C LEU A 137 -16.74 -7.04 -6.91
N GLY A 138 -17.88 -6.57 -6.40
CA GLY A 138 -18.79 -7.35 -5.54
C GLY A 138 -18.20 -7.63 -4.15
N GLY A 139 -17.26 -6.82 -3.72
CA GLY A 139 -16.58 -6.94 -2.45
C GLY A 139 -17.36 -6.37 -1.26
N GLN A 140 -16.76 -6.47 -0.08
CA GLN A 140 -17.30 -5.98 1.19
C GLN A 140 -16.61 -4.66 1.58
N VAL A 141 -17.42 -3.67 1.97
CA VAL A 141 -16.93 -2.41 2.56
C VAL A 141 -17.26 -2.41 4.04
N ILE A 142 -16.23 -2.35 4.89
CA ILE A 142 -16.36 -2.27 6.35
C ILE A 142 -16.01 -0.84 6.75
N ARG A 143 -17.02 -0.09 7.19
CA ARG A 143 -16.86 1.31 7.59
C ARG A 143 -16.60 1.40 9.09
N LEU A 144 -15.53 2.08 9.48
CA LEU A 144 -15.09 2.20 10.87
C LEU A 144 -14.91 3.68 11.26
N GLY A 145 -15.09 3.97 12.54
CA GLY A 145 -14.96 5.33 13.08
C GLY A 145 -16.18 6.22 12.85
N GLY A 146 -16.22 7.38 13.51
CA GLY A 146 -17.31 8.35 13.41
C GLY A 146 -18.69 7.78 13.77
N GLY A 147 -18.76 6.77 14.64
CA GLY A 147 -20.01 6.08 14.98
C GLY A 147 -20.54 5.10 13.91
N ARG A 148 -19.83 4.92 12.78
CA ARG A 148 -20.26 4.06 11.67
C ARG A 148 -19.95 2.58 11.90
N GLY A 149 -19.02 2.26 12.79
CA GLY A 149 -18.66 0.89 13.14
C GLY A 149 -17.52 0.81 14.14
N TYR A 150 -17.40 -0.34 14.75
CA TYR A 150 -16.45 -0.68 15.80
C TYR A 150 -15.63 -1.90 15.40
N LEU A 151 -14.40 -1.99 15.89
CA LEU A 151 -13.50 -3.11 15.67
C LEU A 151 -12.92 -3.57 17.02
N ASN A 152 -13.34 -4.71 17.49
CA ASN A 152 -12.87 -5.29 18.75
C ASN A 152 -11.51 -5.98 18.53
N VAL A 153 -10.45 -5.41 19.09
CA VAL A 153 -9.10 -5.99 18.99
C VAL A 153 -8.89 -7.25 19.84
N LEU A 154 -9.81 -7.53 20.77
CA LEU A 154 -9.80 -8.76 21.56
C LEU A 154 -10.60 -9.89 20.92
N ASP A 155 -11.32 -9.60 19.86
CA ASP A 155 -12.08 -10.59 19.11
C ASP A 155 -11.11 -11.56 18.39
N PRO A 156 -11.14 -12.87 18.69
CA PRO A 156 -10.36 -13.85 17.95
C PRO A 156 -10.84 -14.02 16.50
N GLY A 157 -11.94 -13.36 16.12
CA GLY A 157 -12.57 -13.48 14.81
C GLY A 157 -12.99 -14.92 14.54
N GLU A 158 -12.86 -15.34 13.29
CA GLU A 158 -13.22 -16.70 12.88
C GLU A 158 -12.29 -17.81 13.42
N ALA A 159 -11.23 -17.48 14.20
CA ALA A 159 -10.27 -18.48 14.68
C ALA A 159 -10.93 -19.54 15.58
N ARG A 160 -11.91 -19.16 16.42
CA ARG A 160 -12.64 -20.12 17.26
C ARG A 160 -13.51 -21.07 16.43
N SER A 161 -14.27 -20.55 15.49
CA SER A 161 -15.11 -21.36 14.60
C SER A 161 -14.28 -22.27 13.70
N ALA A 162 -13.13 -21.80 13.21
CA ALA A 162 -12.19 -22.60 12.47
C ALA A 162 -11.57 -23.70 13.33
N ALA A 163 -11.15 -23.38 14.56
CA ALA A 163 -10.59 -24.35 15.51
C ALA A 163 -11.58 -25.46 15.87
N ALA A 164 -12.89 -25.18 15.92
CA ALA A 164 -13.91 -26.19 16.12
C ALA A 164 -13.99 -27.21 14.94
N ARG A 165 -13.57 -26.82 13.73
CA ARG A 165 -13.54 -27.65 12.53
C ARG A 165 -12.18 -28.33 12.31
N LEU A 166 -11.12 -27.83 12.92
CA LEU A 166 -9.75 -28.33 12.83
C LEU A 166 -9.45 -29.35 13.93
N THR A 167 -8.46 -30.21 13.68
CA THR A 167 -7.99 -31.22 14.64
C THR A 167 -6.47 -31.16 14.80
N GLY A 168 -5.94 -31.77 15.87
CA GLY A 168 -4.50 -31.87 16.12
C GLY A 168 -3.79 -30.51 16.22
N ASP A 169 -2.58 -30.47 15.67
CA ASP A 169 -1.70 -29.30 15.75
C ASP A 169 -2.28 -28.06 15.06
N ALA A 170 -2.98 -28.22 13.94
CA ALA A 170 -3.59 -27.11 13.21
C ALA A 170 -4.61 -26.32 14.06
N ARG A 171 -5.38 -27.02 14.91
CA ARG A 171 -6.28 -26.38 15.88
C ARG A 171 -5.51 -25.55 16.89
N VAL A 172 -4.44 -26.10 17.46
CA VAL A 172 -3.60 -25.45 18.45
C VAL A 172 -2.93 -24.21 17.85
N GLU A 173 -2.37 -24.33 16.66
CA GLU A 173 -1.69 -23.22 15.96
C GLU A 173 -2.62 -22.04 15.65
N VAL A 174 -3.83 -22.30 15.17
CA VAL A 174 -4.80 -21.22 14.85
C VAL A 174 -5.21 -20.46 16.12
N LEU A 175 -5.43 -21.16 17.24
CA LEU A 175 -5.77 -20.51 18.50
C LEU A 175 -4.58 -19.74 19.08
N ALA A 176 -3.37 -20.30 19.02
CA ALA A 176 -2.15 -19.66 19.48
C ALA A 176 -1.83 -18.39 18.67
N ASP A 177 -1.98 -18.44 17.33
CA ASP A 177 -1.79 -17.30 16.46
C ASP A 177 -2.83 -16.19 16.77
N ALA A 178 -4.11 -16.53 16.97
CA ALA A 178 -5.15 -15.59 17.35
C ALA A 178 -4.86 -14.95 18.71
N HIS A 179 -4.41 -15.73 19.70
CA HIS A 179 -4.01 -15.22 21.01
C HIS A 179 -2.83 -14.26 20.91
N SER A 180 -1.76 -14.65 20.22
CA SER A 180 -0.57 -13.81 20.01
C SER A 180 -0.90 -12.48 19.34
N ARG A 181 -1.79 -12.47 18.34
CA ARG A 181 -2.25 -11.23 17.70
C ARG A 181 -2.97 -10.30 18.67
N ARG A 182 -3.85 -10.84 19.54
CA ARG A 182 -4.55 -10.03 20.55
C ARG A 182 -3.57 -9.40 21.55
N VAL A 183 -2.61 -10.15 22.06
CA VAL A 183 -1.54 -9.62 22.93
C VAL A 183 -0.79 -8.50 22.21
N THR A 184 -0.36 -8.75 20.97
CA THR A 184 0.36 -7.77 20.16
C THR A 184 -0.47 -6.50 19.92
N MET A 185 -1.77 -6.64 19.66
CA MET A 185 -2.65 -5.49 19.44
C MET A 185 -2.85 -4.65 20.70
N VAL A 186 -3.14 -5.27 21.84
CA VAL A 186 -3.25 -4.54 23.13
C VAL A 186 -1.95 -3.80 23.41
N SER A 187 -0.79 -4.47 23.31
CA SER A 187 0.51 -3.85 23.51
C SER A 187 0.78 -2.70 22.52
N SER A 188 0.30 -2.81 21.27
CA SER A 188 0.42 -1.75 20.26
C SER A 188 -0.42 -0.54 20.61
N LEU A 189 -1.68 -0.74 21.03
CA LEU A 189 -2.57 0.34 21.46
C LEU A 189 -2.00 1.07 22.68
N LEU A 190 -1.49 0.33 23.66
CA LEU A 190 -0.82 0.92 24.82
C LEU A 190 0.42 1.74 24.39
N THR A 191 1.21 1.23 23.46
CA THR A 191 2.38 1.94 22.92
C THR A 191 1.97 3.26 22.24
N ILE A 192 0.90 3.27 21.48
CA ILE A 192 0.39 4.49 20.83
C ILE A 192 -0.09 5.51 21.85
N VAL A 193 -0.83 5.07 22.87
CA VAL A 193 -1.34 5.97 23.93
C VAL A 193 -0.21 6.56 24.76
N ARG A 194 0.77 5.76 25.14
CA ARG A 194 1.87 6.13 26.04
C ARG A 194 3.08 6.72 25.31
N GLN A 195 3.19 6.52 23.98
CA GLN A 195 4.39 6.75 23.16
C GLN A 195 5.62 5.91 23.58
N THR A 196 5.39 4.92 24.45
CA THR A 196 6.38 3.96 24.93
C THR A 196 5.75 2.57 25.04
N PRO A 197 6.50 1.50 24.71
CA PRO A 197 5.98 0.14 24.82
C PRO A 197 5.67 -0.22 26.28
N PRO A 198 4.72 -1.14 26.50
CA PRO A 198 4.54 -1.73 27.81
C PRO A 198 5.80 -2.47 28.26
N THR A 199 5.99 -2.60 29.57
CA THR A 199 7.09 -3.36 30.16
C THR A 199 6.86 -4.87 29.97
N ASP A 200 7.92 -5.67 30.03
CA ASP A 200 7.83 -7.14 29.94
C ASP A 200 6.83 -7.73 30.97
N ARG A 201 6.76 -7.09 32.15
CA ARG A 201 5.81 -7.49 33.18
C ARG A 201 4.37 -7.20 32.78
N GLU A 202 4.11 -6.03 32.23
CA GLU A 202 2.77 -5.67 31.75
C GLU A 202 2.36 -6.56 30.57
N GLU A 203 3.27 -6.88 29.64
CA GLU A 203 2.98 -7.81 28.54
C GLU A 203 2.64 -9.21 29.08
N THR A 204 3.33 -9.69 30.11
CA THR A 204 3.04 -10.98 30.75
C THR A 204 1.69 -10.96 31.46
N ILE A 205 1.33 -9.84 32.12
CA ILE A 205 0.01 -9.65 32.75
C ILE A 205 -1.09 -9.66 31.68
N ILE A 206 -0.90 -8.95 30.55
CA ILE A 206 -1.84 -8.92 29.43
C ILE A 206 -2.04 -10.32 28.84
N ASP A 207 -0.95 -11.05 28.55
CA ASP A 207 -1.04 -12.44 28.06
C ASP A 207 -1.88 -13.33 28.99
N ARG A 208 -1.58 -13.29 30.30
CA ARG A 208 -2.30 -14.10 31.26
C ARG A 208 -3.75 -13.67 31.44
N ALA A 209 -4.02 -12.35 31.44
CA ALA A 209 -5.37 -11.83 31.54
C ALA A 209 -6.24 -12.22 30.33
N LEU A 210 -5.68 -12.23 29.14
CA LEU A 210 -6.37 -12.70 27.93
C LEU A 210 -6.71 -14.20 27.99
N ARG A 211 -5.86 -15.04 28.58
CA ARG A 211 -6.18 -16.46 28.82
C ARG A 211 -7.32 -16.63 29.80
N VAL A 212 -7.32 -15.87 30.90
CA VAL A 212 -8.44 -15.86 31.85
C VAL A 212 -9.74 -15.40 31.16
N LEU A 213 -9.66 -14.42 30.24
CA LEU A 213 -10.81 -14.00 29.47
C LEU A 213 -11.35 -15.09 28.55
N ASP A 214 -10.47 -15.84 27.89
CA ASP A 214 -10.88 -16.96 27.03
C ASP A 214 -11.63 -18.04 27.82
N ASP A 215 -11.19 -18.31 29.04
CA ASP A 215 -11.86 -19.27 29.93
C ASP A 215 -13.22 -18.74 30.45
N ARG A 216 -13.32 -17.41 30.69
CA ARG A 216 -14.57 -16.76 31.16
C ARG A 216 -15.58 -16.57 30.02
N HIS A 217 -15.12 -16.43 28.78
CA HIS A 217 -15.92 -16.12 27.59
C HIS A 217 -15.73 -17.17 26.48
N PRO A 218 -16.11 -18.44 26.70
CA PRO A 218 -15.89 -19.51 25.73
C PRO A 218 -16.66 -19.28 24.41
N ASP A 219 -17.85 -18.70 24.51
CA ASP A 219 -18.78 -18.55 23.36
C ASP A 219 -18.88 -17.12 22.82
N THR A 220 -18.35 -16.13 23.53
CA THR A 220 -18.45 -14.71 23.16
C THR A 220 -17.06 -14.08 23.05
N ALA A 221 -16.93 -13.05 22.22
CA ALA A 221 -15.70 -12.27 22.18
C ALA A 221 -15.67 -11.27 23.35
N PRO A 222 -14.63 -11.32 24.23
CA PRO A 222 -14.47 -10.32 25.28
C PRO A 222 -14.17 -8.95 24.66
N VAL A 223 -14.51 -7.89 25.37
CA VAL A 223 -14.19 -6.51 24.99
C VAL A 223 -13.15 -5.90 25.92
N MET A 224 -12.63 -4.72 25.58
CA MET A 224 -11.55 -4.07 26.34
C MET A 224 -11.93 -3.79 27.82
N SER A 225 -13.21 -3.54 28.13
CA SER A 225 -13.70 -3.41 29.50
C SER A 225 -13.54 -4.69 30.33
N ASP A 226 -13.70 -5.85 29.68
CA ASP A 226 -13.54 -7.14 30.36
C ASP A 226 -12.07 -7.38 30.70
N LEU A 227 -11.13 -6.96 29.80
CA LEU A 227 -9.70 -7.02 30.09
C LEU A 227 -9.34 -6.15 31.32
N LEU A 228 -9.83 -4.92 31.34
CA LEU A 228 -9.65 -4.03 32.51
C LEU A 228 -10.21 -4.66 33.78
N GLN A 229 -11.40 -5.27 33.69
CA GLN A 229 -12.02 -5.91 34.85
C GLN A 229 -11.19 -7.11 35.37
N VAL A 230 -10.62 -7.94 34.46
CA VAL A 230 -9.73 -9.04 34.90
C VAL A 230 -8.47 -8.51 35.58
N VAL A 231 -7.87 -7.42 35.06
CA VAL A 231 -6.71 -6.80 35.73
C VAL A 231 -7.09 -6.31 37.13
N ARG A 232 -8.27 -5.72 37.33
CA ARG A 232 -8.77 -5.25 38.62
C ARG A 232 -9.17 -6.37 39.58
N ASP A 233 -9.82 -7.42 39.07
CA ASP A 233 -10.19 -8.59 39.85
C ASP A 233 -8.96 -9.30 40.43
N ALA A 234 -7.82 -9.19 39.70
CA ALA A 234 -6.55 -9.79 40.10
C ALA A 234 -6.66 -11.28 40.43
N PRO A 235 -7.16 -12.12 39.50
CA PRO A 235 -7.21 -13.56 39.76
C PRO A 235 -5.81 -14.10 40.03
N GLN A 236 -5.75 -15.23 40.74
CA GLN A 236 -4.49 -15.78 41.23
C GLN A 236 -3.45 -15.97 40.12
N ASP A 237 -3.88 -16.43 38.97
CA ASP A 237 -3.01 -16.63 37.79
C ASP A 237 -2.36 -15.35 37.30
N VAL A 238 -3.09 -14.24 37.31
CA VAL A 238 -2.57 -12.91 36.90
C VAL A 238 -1.64 -12.36 37.98
N ARG A 239 -1.98 -12.55 39.26
CA ARG A 239 -1.14 -12.15 40.39
C ARG A 239 0.20 -12.88 40.44
N LEU A 240 0.21 -14.17 40.10
CA LEU A 240 1.44 -14.98 40.06
C LEU A 240 2.45 -14.40 39.04
N VAL A 241 2.00 -14.03 37.85
CA VAL A 241 2.90 -13.45 36.80
C VAL A 241 3.28 -12.01 37.12
N ALA A 242 2.43 -11.26 37.84
CA ALA A 242 2.74 -9.91 38.31
C ALA A 242 3.84 -9.89 39.38
N LEU A 243 4.11 -11.04 40.03
CA LEU A 243 5.07 -11.18 41.11
C LEU A 243 4.74 -10.30 42.34
N ASP A 244 3.48 -10.22 42.69
CA ASP A 244 2.98 -9.43 43.83
C ASP A 244 3.38 -10.01 45.21
N ARG A 245 3.87 -11.27 45.26
CA ARG A 245 4.31 -12.01 46.43
C ARG A 245 3.20 -12.16 47.50
N GLY A 246 1.94 -12.22 47.06
CA GLY A 246 0.78 -12.35 47.94
C GLY A 246 0.25 -11.02 48.50
N ASP A 247 0.88 -9.89 48.18
CA ASP A 247 0.47 -8.56 48.62
C ASP A 247 -0.43 -7.87 47.59
N ARG A 248 -1.68 -7.63 47.92
CA ARG A 248 -2.66 -6.98 47.06
C ARG A 248 -2.30 -5.52 46.76
N ALA A 249 -1.82 -4.77 47.73
CA ALA A 249 -1.42 -3.38 47.56
C ALA A 249 -0.24 -3.27 46.61
N ARG A 250 0.69 -4.21 46.67
CA ARG A 250 1.79 -4.30 45.71
C ARG A 250 1.31 -4.61 44.30
N TYR A 251 0.32 -5.50 44.14
CA TYR A 251 -0.28 -5.75 42.82
C TYR A 251 -0.89 -4.49 42.25
N GLU A 252 -1.65 -3.72 43.01
CA GLU A 252 -2.28 -2.47 42.60
C GLU A 252 -1.24 -1.44 42.16
N GLN A 253 -0.13 -1.31 42.87
CA GLN A 253 0.99 -0.45 42.46
C GLN A 253 1.64 -0.89 41.14
N ILE A 254 1.77 -2.21 40.94
CA ILE A 254 2.35 -2.77 39.70
C ILE A 254 1.44 -2.50 38.50
N THR A 255 0.14 -2.58 38.65
CA THR A 255 -0.86 -2.48 37.58
C THR A 255 -1.41 -1.09 37.38
N GLU A 256 -1.10 -0.10 38.22
CA GLU A 256 -1.62 1.27 38.15
C GLU A 256 -1.48 1.89 36.78
N ASN A 257 -0.27 1.86 36.19
CA ASN A 257 0.00 2.41 34.86
C ASN A 257 -0.74 1.63 33.76
N LEU A 258 -0.85 0.32 33.88
CA LEU A 258 -1.60 -0.52 32.94
C LEU A 258 -3.09 -0.18 32.98
N GLU A 259 -3.67 -0.09 34.21
CA GLU A 259 -5.08 0.29 34.38
C GLU A 259 -5.38 1.68 33.81
N ALA A 260 -4.54 2.68 34.14
CA ALA A 260 -4.70 4.04 33.64
C ALA A 260 -4.72 4.09 32.10
N SER A 261 -3.88 3.29 31.46
CA SER A 261 -3.82 3.25 29.99
C SER A 261 -5.00 2.49 29.37
N LEU A 262 -5.44 1.39 29.98
CA LEU A 262 -6.66 0.68 29.56
C LEU A 262 -7.91 1.56 29.74
N LEU A 263 -7.98 2.34 30.82
CA LEU A 263 -9.04 3.34 31.01
C LEU A 263 -9.04 4.40 29.92
N SER A 264 -7.89 4.86 29.49
CA SER A 264 -7.79 5.85 28.41
C SER A 264 -8.26 5.30 27.06
N LEU A 265 -8.18 4.00 26.84
CA LEU A 265 -8.73 3.32 25.66
C LEU A 265 -10.27 3.20 25.70
N LEU A 266 -10.87 3.23 26.89
CA LEU A 266 -12.30 3.03 27.10
C LEU A 266 -13.10 4.33 27.16
N HIS A 267 -12.60 5.33 27.86
CA HIS A 267 -13.36 6.53 28.27
C HIS A 267 -12.90 7.78 27.54
N GLY A 268 -13.23 7.93 26.24
CA GLY A 268 -13.07 9.20 25.53
C GLY A 268 -11.64 9.69 25.33
N GLY A 269 -10.65 8.80 25.49
CA GLY A 269 -9.24 9.08 25.20
C GLY A 269 -8.97 9.33 23.72
N ARG A 270 -7.68 9.55 23.37
CA ARG A 270 -7.22 9.82 22.00
C ARG A 270 -7.66 8.79 20.96
N LEU A 271 -7.95 7.55 21.36
CA LEU A 271 -8.34 6.48 20.44
C LEU A 271 -9.87 6.31 20.31
N GLY A 272 -10.67 7.16 20.98
CA GLY A 272 -12.13 7.09 20.92
C GLY A 272 -12.69 5.73 21.33
N GLY A 273 -14.00 5.55 21.33
CA GLY A 273 -14.64 4.30 21.70
C GLY A 273 -14.61 3.18 20.63
N ILE A 274 -13.80 3.31 19.57
CA ILE A 274 -13.82 2.39 18.41
C ILE A 274 -13.47 0.96 18.80
N PHE A 275 -12.56 0.79 19.78
CA PHE A 275 -12.08 -0.53 20.24
C PHE A 275 -12.80 -1.05 21.49
N ALA A 276 -13.74 -0.26 22.04
CA ALA A 276 -14.42 -0.58 23.31
C ALA A 276 -15.68 -1.44 23.13
N GLN A 277 -16.15 -1.61 21.92
CA GLN A 277 -17.40 -2.31 21.57
C GLN A 277 -17.13 -3.58 20.78
N PRO A 278 -18.06 -4.53 20.73
CA PRO A 278 -17.98 -5.69 19.84
C PRO A 278 -17.81 -5.26 18.36
N THR A 279 -17.14 -6.09 17.57
CA THR A 279 -16.97 -5.87 16.14
C THR A 279 -18.33 -5.74 15.45
N SER A 280 -18.57 -4.63 14.77
CA SER A 280 -19.86 -4.35 14.14
C SER A 280 -20.12 -5.22 12.91
N VAL A 281 -19.10 -5.50 12.12
CA VAL A 281 -19.19 -6.27 10.89
C VAL A 281 -17.98 -7.17 10.74
N GLU A 282 -18.19 -8.46 10.71
CA GLU A 282 -17.13 -9.44 10.49
C GLU A 282 -16.61 -9.38 9.05
N MET A 283 -15.29 -9.52 8.90
CA MET A 283 -14.62 -9.56 7.62
C MET A 283 -14.87 -10.90 6.90
N ARG A 284 -15.30 -10.84 5.66
CA ARG A 284 -15.49 -12.02 4.82
C ARG A 284 -14.21 -12.42 4.09
N ARG A 285 -13.93 -13.74 4.05
CA ARG A 285 -12.73 -14.32 3.40
C ARG A 285 -12.93 -14.67 1.94
N ASP A 286 -14.17 -14.71 1.48
CA ASP A 286 -14.57 -15.24 0.15
C ASP A 286 -14.67 -14.17 -0.94
N ARG A 287 -14.38 -12.91 -0.61
CA ARG A 287 -14.51 -11.77 -1.54
C ARG A 287 -13.50 -10.66 -1.24
N PRO A 288 -13.30 -9.72 -2.16
CA PRO A 288 -12.55 -8.50 -1.91
C PRO A 288 -13.10 -7.72 -0.71
N VAL A 289 -12.20 -7.11 0.09
CA VAL A 289 -12.60 -6.33 1.26
C VAL A 289 -11.83 -5.01 1.31
N VAL A 290 -12.51 -3.95 1.72
CA VAL A 290 -11.89 -2.69 2.11
C VAL A 290 -12.38 -2.25 3.49
N PHE A 291 -11.43 -1.85 4.35
CA PHE A 291 -11.75 -1.13 5.57
C PHE A 291 -11.73 0.37 5.28
N ASP A 292 -12.90 0.98 5.21
CA ASP A 292 -13.07 2.43 5.04
C ASP A 292 -12.96 3.11 6.40
N VAL A 293 -11.85 3.79 6.62
CA VAL A 293 -11.53 4.54 7.83
C VAL A 293 -11.50 6.05 7.58
N SER A 294 -12.07 6.50 6.47
CA SER A 294 -12.08 7.89 6.02
C SER A 294 -12.87 8.87 6.90
N SER A 295 -13.64 8.35 7.86
CA SER A 295 -14.36 9.19 8.84
C SER A 295 -13.49 9.74 9.95
N ILE A 296 -12.26 9.28 10.07
CA ILE A 296 -11.31 9.70 11.10
C ILE A 296 -10.58 10.95 10.59
N ASP A 297 -10.63 12.03 11.38
CA ASP A 297 -9.99 13.29 11.01
C ASP A 297 -8.48 13.14 10.81
N ASP A 298 -7.92 13.90 9.85
CA ASP A 298 -6.48 13.89 9.56
C ASP A 298 -5.62 14.37 10.75
N ASN A 299 -6.20 15.10 11.70
CA ASN A 299 -5.54 15.53 12.93
C ASN A 299 -5.44 14.42 13.99
N GLU A 300 -6.24 13.35 13.87
CA GLU A 300 -6.28 12.23 14.81
C GLU A 300 -5.27 11.14 14.40
N THR A 301 -4.00 11.51 14.25
CA THR A 301 -2.93 10.65 13.72
C THR A 301 -2.74 9.36 14.52
N ASP A 302 -2.85 9.43 15.85
CA ASP A 302 -2.72 8.27 16.73
C ASP A 302 -3.88 7.29 16.53
N LEU A 303 -5.11 7.81 16.37
CA LEU A 303 -6.30 7.00 16.10
C LEU A 303 -6.23 6.37 14.71
N GLN A 304 -5.80 7.11 13.68
CA GLN A 304 -5.58 6.57 12.34
C GLN A 304 -4.60 5.41 12.35
N ALA A 305 -3.47 5.56 13.03
CA ALA A 305 -2.47 4.51 13.13
C ALA A 305 -2.98 3.28 13.89
N ALA A 306 -3.68 3.49 15.00
CA ALA A 306 -4.26 2.43 15.81
C ALA A 306 -5.28 1.59 15.02
N ILE A 307 -6.19 2.26 14.30
CA ILE A 307 -7.23 1.56 13.52
C ILE A 307 -6.64 0.84 12.31
N MET A 308 -5.64 1.42 11.64
CA MET A 308 -4.94 0.76 10.54
C MET A 308 -4.25 -0.51 11.02
N LEU A 309 -3.54 -0.47 12.16
CA LEU A 309 -2.94 -1.67 12.77
C LEU A 309 -3.98 -2.73 13.11
N ALA A 310 -5.13 -2.32 13.64
CA ALA A 310 -6.22 -3.23 13.97
C ALA A 310 -6.82 -3.88 12.69
N CYS A 311 -7.02 -3.11 11.62
CA CYS A 311 -7.44 -3.63 10.31
C CYS A 311 -6.41 -4.62 9.75
N TRP A 312 -5.10 -4.31 9.87
CA TRP A 312 -4.05 -5.23 9.43
C TRP A 312 -4.05 -6.53 10.24
N SER A 313 -4.14 -6.43 11.55
CA SER A 313 -4.23 -7.60 12.44
C SER A 313 -5.42 -8.48 12.08
N THR A 314 -6.59 -7.88 11.85
CA THR A 314 -7.81 -8.58 11.45
C THR A 314 -7.65 -9.24 10.08
N GLY A 315 -7.14 -8.51 9.08
CA GLY A 315 -6.94 -9.03 7.72
C GLY A 315 -5.95 -10.20 7.69
N PHE A 316 -4.80 -10.07 8.35
CA PHE A 316 -3.82 -11.16 8.42
C PHE A 316 -4.34 -12.35 9.25
N GLY A 317 -5.16 -12.10 10.26
CA GLY A 317 -5.86 -13.14 11.01
C GLY A 317 -6.82 -13.97 10.14
N SER A 318 -7.64 -13.29 9.37
CA SER A 318 -8.55 -13.95 8.41
C SER A 318 -7.80 -14.77 7.35
N ILE A 319 -6.66 -14.26 6.86
CA ILE A 319 -5.80 -15.01 5.93
C ILE A 319 -5.23 -16.27 6.60
N ALA A 320 -4.75 -16.17 7.84
CA ALA A 320 -4.21 -17.30 8.58
C ALA A 320 -5.26 -18.42 8.77
N VAL A 321 -6.48 -18.04 9.16
CA VAL A 321 -7.62 -18.95 9.26
C VAL A 321 -7.96 -19.59 7.89
N SER A 322 -8.01 -18.79 6.82
CA SER A 322 -8.28 -19.29 5.47
C SER A 322 -7.24 -20.34 5.03
N ASN A 323 -5.97 -20.08 5.32
CA ASN A 323 -4.89 -21.03 4.99
C ASN A 323 -4.98 -22.31 5.82
N ALA A 324 -5.21 -22.22 7.12
CA ALA A 324 -5.34 -23.38 7.98
C ALA A 324 -6.50 -24.30 7.55
N LEU A 325 -7.65 -23.72 7.21
CA LEU A 325 -8.81 -24.49 6.71
C LEU A 325 -8.53 -25.11 5.34
N ALA A 326 -7.78 -24.42 4.47
CA ALA A 326 -7.41 -24.95 3.16
C ALA A 326 -6.35 -26.05 3.27
N ASP A 327 -5.38 -25.92 4.19
CA ASP A 327 -4.36 -26.94 4.46
C ASP A 327 -4.98 -28.22 5.02
N ALA A 328 -6.05 -28.07 5.83
CA ALA A 328 -6.84 -29.20 6.32
C ALA A 328 -7.84 -29.78 5.28
N GLY A 329 -7.91 -29.23 4.07
CA GLY A 329 -8.85 -29.66 3.03
C GLY A 329 -10.31 -29.33 3.29
N LEU A 330 -10.60 -28.45 4.27
CA LEU A 330 -11.95 -28.07 4.67
C LEU A 330 -12.53 -26.94 3.82
N GLU A 331 -11.68 -26.14 3.19
CA GLU A 331 -12.07 -25.06 2.28
C GLU A 331 -11.11 -24.98 1.08
N PRO A 332 -11.54 -24.38 -0.05
CA PRO A 332 -10.65 -24.17 -1.18
C PRO A 332 -9.55 -23.17 -0.84
N ARG A 333 -8.35 -23.38 -1.38
CA ARG A 333 -7.23 -22.43 -1.26
C ARG A 333 -7.59 -21.12 -1.93
N ARG A 334 -7.49 -20.03 -1.20
CA ARG A 334 -7.66 -18.67 -1.71
C ARG A 334 -6.33 -17.94 -1.71
N HIS A 335 -6.13 -17.09 -2.70
CA HIS A 335 -4.98 -16.19 -2.78
C HIS A 335 -5.43 -14.76 -2.51
N TYR A 336 -4.58 -14.03 -1.81
CA TYR A 336 -4.89 -12.65 -1.41
C TYR A 336 -3.79 -11.71 -1.87
N VAL A 337 -4.18 -10.48 -2.21
CA VAL A 337 -3.27 -9.33 -2.32
C VAL A 337 -3.65 -8.31 -1.27
N VAL A 338 -2.75 -8.05 -0.34
CA VAL A 338 -2.94 -7.07 0.73
C VAL A 338 -2.40 -5.73 0.28
N VAL A 339 -3.21 -4.69 0.39
CA VAL A 339 -2.81 -3.30 0.16
C VAL A 339 -2.69 -2.59 1.50
N LEU A 340 -1.50 -2.06 1.78
CA LEU A 340 -1.18 -1.24 2.95
C LEU A 340 -0.86 0.17 2.44
N ASP A 341 -1.89 1.00 2.35
CA ASP A 341 -1.72 2.40 1.93
C ASP A 341 -1.32 3.28 3.13
N GLU A 342 -0.68 4.40 2.87
CA GLU A 342 -0.20 5.37 3.87
C GLU A 342 0.66 4.71 4.99
N LEU A 343 1.47 3.70 4.64
CA LEU A 343 2.28 2.91 5.58
C LEU A 343 3.06 3.77 6.57
N TRP A 344 3.60 4.90 6.12
CA TRP A 344 4.39 5.82 6.93
C TRP A 344 3.65 6.36 8.16
N ARG A 345 2.31 6.51 8.09
CA ARG A 345 1.49 6.98 9.21
C ARG A 345 1.55 6.01 10.39
N VAL A 346 1.42 4.73 10.10
CA VAL A 346 1.49 3.68 11.13
C VAL A 346 2.88 3.59 11.74
N LEU A 347 3.93 3.65 10.91
CA LEU A 347 5.31 3.54 11.41
C LEU A 347 5.70 4.66 12.37
N ARG A 348 5.08 5.85 12.24
CA ARG A 348 5.31 7.01 13.12
C ARG A 348 4.53 6.97 14.44
N ALA A 349 3.62 6.04 14.61
CA ALA A 349 2.66 6.05 15.73
C ALA A 349 3.29 5.79 17.11
N GLY A 350 4.51 5.27 17.17
CA GLY A 350 5.20 5.05 18.45
C GLY A 350 6.46 4.20 18.29
N LYS A 351 7.30 4.24 19.32
CA LYS A 351 8.54 3.45 19.36
C LYS A 351 8.23 1.94 19.37
N GLY A 352 8.90 1.18 18.50
CA GLY A 352 8.70 -0.27 18.38
C GLY A 352 7.51 -0.71 17.52
N ILE A 353 6.70 0.22 17.00
CA ILE A 353 5.63 -0.12 16.04
C ILE A 353 6.22 -0.68 14.75
N VAL A 354 7.38 -0.19 14.33
CA VAL A 354 8.09 -0.69 13.13
C VAL A 354 8.37 -2.20 13.24
N ASP A 355 8.78 -2.69 14.41
CA ASP A 355 9.01 -4.13 14.65
C ASP A 355 7.73 -4.94 14.51
N ARG A 356 6.63 -4.43 15.02
CA ARG A 356 5.32 -5.10 14.95
C ARG A 356 4.81 -5.18 13.52
N VAL A 357 4.96 -4.11 12.75
CA VAL A 357 4.63 -4.09 11.31
C VAL A 357 5.55 -5.03 10.54
N ASP A 358 6.84 -5.04 10.84
CA ASP A 358 7.80 -5.94 10.22
C ASP A 358 7.44 -7.42 10.48
N ALA A 359 7.09 -7.76 11.72
CA ALA A 359 6.64 -9.10 12.08
C ALA A 359 5.36 -9.53 11.33
N LEU A 360 4.38 -8.63 11.19
CA LEU A 360 3.15 -8.91 10.44
C LEU A 360 3.43 -9.17 8.94
N THR A 361 4.43 -8.50 8.36
CA THR A 361 4.69 -8.51 6.92
C THR A 361 5.71 -9.55 6.47
N ARG A 362 6.58 -10.05 7.35
CA ARG A 362 7.67 -10.98 6.99
C ARG A 362 7.21 -12.34 6.44
N LEU A 363 6.08 -12.85 6.88
CA LEU A 363 5.65 -14.22 6.58
C LEU A 363 4.78 -14.35 5.32
N ASN A 364 4.61 -13.28 4.55
CA ASN A 364 3.68 -13.25 3.41
C ASN A 364 4.02 -14.27 2.32
N ARG A 365 5.31 -14.46 2.02
CA ARG A 365 5.75 -15.44 1.02
C ARG A 365 5.32 -16.87 1.35
N THR A 366 5.52 -17.29 2.59
CA THR A 366 5.16 -18.65 3.05
C THR A 366 3.65 -18.83 3.19
N ARG A 367 2.92 -17.74 3.42
CA ARG A 367 1.47 -17.73 3.54
C ARG A 367 0.73 -17.59 2.21
N GLY A 368 1.43 -17.46 1.08
CA GLY A 368 0.82 -17.32 -0.25
C GLY A 368 0.10 -15.99 -0.45
N VAL A 369 0.58 -14.90 0.18
CA VAL A 369 -0.01 -13.57 0.16
C VAL A 369 0.87 -12.64 -0.68
N GLY A 370 0.26 -11.98 -1.65
CA GLY A 370 0.87 -10.83 -2.32
C GLY A 370 0.68 -9.56 -1.50
N MET A 371 1.65 -8.64 -1.53
CA MET A 371 1.56 -7.39 -0.79
C MET A 371 1.92 -6.18 -1.65
N VAL A 372 1.15 -5.11 -1.50
CA VAL A 372 1.45 -3.79 -2.06
C VAL A 372 1.48 -2.78 -0.92
N MET A 373 2.66 -2.26 -0.64
CA MET A 373 2.89 -1.21 0.36
C MET A 373 3.01 0.14 -0.36
N VAL A 374 2.31 1.16 0.14
CA VAL A 374 2.31 2.48 -0.49
C VAL A 374 2.76 3.54 0.51
N SER A 375 3.65 4.42 0.04
CA SER A 375 4.10 5.59 0.80
C SER A 375 4.30 6.78 -0.17
N HIS A 376 4.52 7.98 0.37
CA HIS A 376 4.76 9.15 -0.48
C HIS A 376 6.23 9.24 -0.88
N THR A 377 7.12 9.41 0.09
CA THR A 377 8.55 9.63 -0.13
C THR A 377 9.38 8.73 0.78
N MET A 378 10.68 8.63 0.50
CA MET A 378 11.62 8.00 1.43
C MET A 378 11.77 8.83 2.70
N SER A 379 11.76 10.16 2.58
CA SER A 379 11.81 11.08 3.72
C SER A 379 10.62 10.86 4.67
N ASP A 380 9.40 10.65 4.15
CA ASP A 380 8.25 10.35 4.98
C ASP A 380 8.39 9.01 5.69
N LEU A 381 8.86 8.00 4.99
CA LEU A 381 9.06 6.67 5.52
C LEU A 381 10.15 6.65 6.61
N LEU A 382 11.23 7.41 6.43
CA LEU A 382 12.38 7.45 7.33
C LEU A 382 12.32 8.55 8.41
N SER A 383 11.23 9.33 8.46
CA SER A 383 11.01 10.34 9.50
C SER A 383 10.59 9.69 10.82
N LEU A 384 11.49 8.90 11.38
CA LEU A 384 11.31 8.13 12.62
C LEU A 384 12.35 8.57 13.65
N PRO A 385 12.03 8.52 14.96
CA PRO A 385 12.89 9.06 16.00
C PRO A 385 14.19 8.27 16.18
N SER A 386 14.19 6.95 16.03
CA SER A 386 15.37 6.12 16.25
C SER A 386 16.03 5.70 14.92
N GLU A 387 17.37 5.56 14.94
CA GLU A 387 18.12 5.06 13.79
C GLU A 387 17.78 3.60 13.48
N GLU A 388 17.52 2.82 14.51
CA GLU A 388 17.11 1.42 14.37
C GLU A 388 15.77 1.31 13.62
N ASP A 389 14.76 2.11 13.99
CA ASP A 389 13.49 2.15 13.30
C ASP A 389 13.65 2.62 11.84
N ARG A 390 14.53 3.62 11.58
CA ARG A 390 14.84 4.07 10.21
C ARG A 390 15.45 2.96 9.36
N MET A 391 16.42 2.19 9.91
CA MET A 391 17.00 1.06 9.19
C MET A 391 15.95 -0.03 8.88
N LYS A 392 15.08 -0.35 9.85
CA LYS A 392 13.99 -1.32 9.66
C LYS A 392 12.99 -0.83 8.61
N ALA A 393 12.59 0.44 8.68
CA ALA A 393 11.66 1.05 7.72
C ALA A 393 12.22 1.05 6.28
N ARG A 394 13.52 1.38 6.12
CA ARG A 394 14.20 1.24 4.82
C ARG A 394 14.17 -0.21 4.33
N GLY A 395 14.29 -1.17 5.24
CA GLY A 395 14.21 -2.59 4.96
C GLY A 395 12.90 -3.03 4.29
N PHE A 396 11.77 -2.32 4.46
CA PHE A 396 10.54 -2.62 3.71
C PHE A 396 10.73 -2.40 2.22
N VAL A 397 11.43 -1.34 1.81
CA VAL A 397 11.73 -1.05 0.40
C VAL A 397 12.74 -2.06 -0.14
N GLU A 398 13.85 -2.28 0.59
CA GLU A 398 14.94 -3.16 0.17
C GLU A 398 14.52 -4.63 -0.02
N ARG A 399 13.63 -5.12 0.85
CA ARG A 399 13.13 -6.51 0.82
C ARG A 399 11.93 -6.71 -0.11
N SER A 400 11.34 -5.64 -0.63
CA SER A 400 10.27 -5.74 -1.61
C SER A 400 10.76 -6.39 -2.89
N GLY A 401 9.96 -7.30 -3.46
CA GLY A 401 10.30 -7.96 -4.72
C GLY A 401 10.46 -6.96 -5.87
N MET A 402 9.66 -5.89 -5.84
CA MET A 402 9.77 -4.77 -6.78
C MET A 402 9.50 -3.45 -6.10
N VAL A 403 10.10 -2.38 -6.63
CA VAL A 403 9.82 -0.99 -6.25
C VAL A 403 9.24 -0.27 -7.46
N ILE A 404 8.13 0.43 -7.26
CA ILE A 404 7.44 1.20 -8.29
C ILE A 404 7.47 2.66 -7.87
N ALA A 405 8.29 3.45 -8.55
CA ALA A 405 8.49 4.85 -8.22
C ALA A 405 7.80 5.77 -9.24
N GLY A 406 6.91 6.64 -8.77
CA GLY A 406 6.38 7.78 -9.53
C GLY A 406 7.29 9.00 -9.44
N GLY A 407 6.79 10.19 -9.80
CA GLY A 407 7.54 11.43 -9.68
C GLY A 407 7.97 11.72 -8.24
N LEU A 408 9.27 11.98 -8.04
CA LEU A 408 9.90 12.26 -6.75
C LEU A 408 10.90 13.42 -6.88
N PRO A 409 11.02 14.30 -5.86
CA PRO A 409 12.03 15.35 -5.85
C PRO A 409 13.46 14.83 -5.97
N SER A 410 14.34 15.61 -6.60
CA SER A 410 15.76 15.26 -6.68
C SER A 410 16.40 15.04 -5.31
N ALA A 411 15.91 15.71 -4.27
CA ALA A 411 16.36 15.55 -2.87
C ALA A 411 16.10 14.14 -2.31
N GLU A 412 15.13 13.39 -2.86
CA GLU A 412 14.83 12.02 -2.46
C GLU A 412 15.80 10.98 -3.04
N MET A 413 16.49 11.32 -4.15
CA MET A 413 17.31 10.37 -4.88
C MET A 413 18.45 9.74 -4.06
N PRO A 414 19.17 10.48 -3.18
CA PRO A 414 20.22 9.87 -2.35
C PRO A 414 19.68 8.77 -1.43
N MET A 415 18.51 8.97 -0.81
CA MET A 415 17.89 7.97 0.08
C MET A 415 17.32 6.79 -0.70
N LEU A 416 16.66 7.06 -1.82
CA LEU A 416 16.09 6.02 -2.66
C LEU A 416 17.17 5.13 -3.28
N THR A 417 18.31 5.71 -3.71
CA THR A 417 19.44 4.96 -4.29
C THR A 417 20.19 4.11 -3.27
N GLN A 418 20.11 4.43 -1.98
CA GLN A 418 20.61 3.57 -0.92
C GLN A 418 19.77 2.29 -0.76
N ALA A 419 18.46 2.37 -1.00
CA ALA A 419 17.55 1.23 -0.90
C ALA A 419 17.50 0.40 -2.19
N ILE A 420 17.59 1.03 -3.36
CA ILE A 420 17.56 0.36 -4.67
C ILE A 420 18.46 1.06 -5.68
N ALA A 421 19.32 0.29 -6.37
CA ALA A 421 20.25 0.86 -7.34
C ALA A 421 19.53 1.51 -8.51
N MET A 422 19.87 2.78 -8.81
CA MET A 422 19.31 3.56 -9.92
C MET A 422 20.39 4.28 -10.70
N SER A 423 20.27 4.26 -12.03
CA SER A 423 21.11 5.05 -12.92
C SER A 423 20.76 6.55 -12.84
N ARG A 424 21.68 7.42 -13.26
CA ARG A 424 21.43 8.88 -13.33
C ARG A 424 20.25 9.21 -14.26
N ALA A 425 20.07 8.43 -15.33
CA ALA A 425 18.95 8.62 -16.27
C ALA A 425 17.60 8.31 -15.59
N GLU A 426 17.51 7.25 -14.79
CA GLU A 426 16.33 6.90 -14.02
C GLU A 426 16.02 7.96 -12.95
N GLN A 427 17.02 8.43 -12.23
CA GLN A 427 16.88 9.52 -11.25
C GLN A 427 16.37 10.81 -11.92
N GLY A 428 16.95 11.19 -13.06
CA GLY A 428 16.50 12.35 -13.83
C GLY A 428 15.06 12.21 -14.35
N MET A 429 14.67 11.00 -14.74
CA MET A 429 13.30 10.69 -15.16
C MET A 429 12.30 10.89 -14.01
N LEU A 430 12.56 10.33 -12.83
CA LEU A 430 11.72 10.51 -11.66
C LEU A 430 11.61 11.98 -11.23
N ALA A 431 12.72 12.71 -11.28
CA ALA A 431 12.74 14.13 -10.96
C ALA A 431 11.91 14.97 -11.96
N SER A 432 11.98 14.67 -13.26
CA SER A 432 11.20 15.38 -14.29
C SER A 432 9.70 15.10 -14.20
N TRP A 433 9.28 13.97 -13.66
CA TRP A 433 7.86 13.62 -13.51
C TRP A 433 7.16 14.34 -12.36
N GLN A 434 7.89 15.03 -11.51
CA GLN A 434 7.31 15.84 -10.44
C GLN A 434 7.04 17.30 -10.85
N ASP A 435 7.48 17.70 -12.05
CA ASP A 435 7.32 19.06 -12.49
C ASP A 435 5.84 19.47 -12.52
N PRO A 436 5.53 20.74 -12.23
CA PRO A 436 4.15 21.21 -12.29
C PRO A 436 3.61 21.15 -13.73
N PRO A 437 2.27 21.16 -13.89
CA PRO A 437 1.67 21.21 -15.21
C PRO A 437 2.12 22.46 -15.95
N ALA A 438 2.34 22.31 -17.26
CA ALA A 438 2.64 23.42 -18.14
C ALA A 438 1.36 23.97 -18.77
N TRP A 439 1.33 25.26 -19.05
CA TRP A 439 0.23 25.87 -19.81
C TRP A 439 0.24 25.41 -21.26
N ASP A 440 -0.83 24.77 -21.72
CA ASP A 440 -1.00 24.42 -23.13
C ASP A 440 -1.67 25.59 -23.87
N SER A 441 -0.86 26.36 -24.58
CA SER A 441 -1.34 27.51 -25.35
C SER A 441 -2.32 27.13 -26.50
N ARG A 442 -2.39 25.84 -26.84
CA ARG A 442 -3.25 25.33 -27.90
C ARG A 442 -4.67 25.08 -27.43
N THR A 443 -4.80 24.61 -26.21
CA THR A 443 -6.11 24.31 -25.59
C THR A 443 -6.59 25.41 -24.64
N GLY A 444 -5.73 26.38 -24.29
CA GLY A 444 -6.03 27.43 -23.33
C GLY A 444 -6.24 26.93 -21.89
N LYS A 445 -5.72 25.74 -21.58
CA LYS A 445 -5.86 25.09 -20.26
C LYS A 445 -4.50 24.63 -19.76
N GLU A 446 -4.39 24.39 -18.46
CA GLU A 446 -3.25 23.67 -17.91
C GLU A 446 -3.24 22.23 -18.45
N ALA A 447 -2.06 21.80 -18.92
CA ALA A 447 -1.84 20.40 -19.28
C ALA A 447 -1.85 19.53 -18.01
N ASP A 448 -2.10 18.23 -18.16
CA ASP A 448 -1.91 17.31 -17.03
C ASP A 448 -0.46 17.36 -16.52
N PRO A 449 -0.24 17.18 -15.19
CA PRO A 449 1.11 17.07 -14.64
C PRO A 449 1.93 16.03 -15.42
N PRO A 450 3.17 16.34 -15.82
CA PRO A 450 3.95 15.49 -16.74
C PRO A 450 4.20 14.07 -16.20
N GLY A 451 4.16 13.89 -14.87
CA GLY A 451 4.31 12.57 -14.22
C GLY A 451 3.03 11.83 -13.92
N ARG A 452 1.86 12.38 -14.26
CA ARG A 452 0.58 11.73 -13.93
C ARG A 452 0.45 10.36 -14.59
N GLY A 453 0.31 9.31 -13.79
CA GLY A 453 0.23 7.93 -14.25
C GLY A 453 1.53 7.35 -14.79
N LYS A 454 2.67 8.04 -14.62
CA LYS A 454 3.99 7.53 -15.01
C LYS A 454 4.73 6.96 -13.83
N PHE A 455 5.25 5.74 -14.01
CA PHE A 455 5.98 5.03 -12.98
C PHE A 455 7.18 4.32 -13.56
N LEU A 456 8.23 4.18 -12.73
CA LEU A 456 9.41 3.38 -13.01
C LEU A 456 9.32 2.08 -12.19
N VAL A 457 9.21 0.94 -12.84
CA VAL A 457 9.18 -0.37 -12.17
C VAL A 457 10.61 -0.91 -12.09
N LYS A 458 11.11 -1.13 -10.88
CA LYS A 458 12.46 -1.60 -10.57
C LYS A 458 12.44 -2.97 -9.91
N VAL A 459 13.32 -3.86 -10.35
CA VAL A 459 13.58 -5.16 -9.73
C VAL A 459 15.08 -5.27 -9.44
N GLY A 460 15.46 -5.13 -8.19
CA GLY A 460 16.86 -5.16 -7.78
C GLY A 460 17.73 -4.17 -8.56
N GLY A 461 18.91 -4.59 -8.95
CA GLY A 461 19.86 -3.79 -9.74
C GLY A 461 19.58 -3.74 -11.25
N ARG A 462 18.51 -4.35 -11.75
CA ARG A 462 18.18 -4.35 -13.18
C ARG A 462 17.75 -2.96 -13.65
N PRO A 463 17.93 -2.61 -14.94
CA PRO A 463 17.35 -1.40 -15.52
C PRO A 463 15.85 -1.33 -15.28
N GLY A 464 15.36 -0.16 -14.86
CA GLY A 464 13.94 0.06 -14.62
C GLY A 464 13.12 0.12 -15.90
N ILE A 465 11.85 -0.22 -15.79
CA ILE A 465 10.89 -0.17 -16.90
C ILE A 465 9.97 1.02 -16.66
N PRO A 466 10.13 2.12 -17.42
CA PRO A 466 9.23 3.26 -17.31
C PRO A 466 7.90 2.95 -18.02
N VAL A 467 6.79 3.13 -17.31
CA VAL A 467 5.46 2.81 -17.80
C VAL A 467 4.50 3.99 -17.65
N GLN A 468 3.66 4.21 -18.66
CA GLN A 468 2.46 5.02 -18.55
C GLN A 468 1.29 4.10 -18.28
N VAL A 469 0.67 4.24 -17.12
CA VAL A 469 -0.54 3.47 -16.74
C VAL A 469 -1.70 3.88 -17.67
N THR A 470 -2.40 2.88 -18.17
CA THR A 470 -3.56 3.08 -19.05
C THR A 470 -4.78 2.46 -18.40
N LEU A 471 -5.81 3.26 -18.19
CA LEU A 471 -7.09 2.82 -17.65
C LEU A 471 -8.04 2.43 -18.78
N THR A 472 -8.92 1.48 -18.51
CA THR A 472 -10.09 1.21 -19.35
C THR A 472 -11.17 2.25 -19.12
N GLY A 473 -12.14 2.37 -20.03
CA GLY A 473 -13.26 3.31 -19.86
C GLY A 473 -14.07 3.03 -18.57
N ALA A 474 -14.26 1.75 -18.21
CA ALA A 474 -14.97 1.36 -16.99
C ALA A 474 -14.17 1.77 -15.72
N GLU A 475 -12.87 1.59 -15.74
CA GLU A 475 -12.00 2.04 -14.63
C GLU A 475 -12.00 3.56 -14.49
N GLY A 476 -12.01 4.29 -15.60
CA GLY A 476 -12.08 5.76 -15.59
C GLY A 476 -13.33 6.28 -14.89
N ALA A 477 -14.48 5.60 -15.05
CA ALA A 477 -15.73 5.98 -14.40
C ALA A 477 -15.72 5.73 -12.86
N VAL A 478 -15.00 4.69 -12.41
CA VAL A 478 -14.89 4.34 -10.97
C VAL A 478 -13.76 5.13 -10.27
N HIS A 479 -12.81 5.68 -11.04
CA HIS A 479 -11.57 6.25 -10.52
C HIS A 479 -11.57 7.77 -10.37
N ASP A 480 -12.71 8.44 -10.52
CA ASP A 480 -12.77 9.90 -10.39
C ASP A 480 -12.70 10.33 -8.92
N THR A 481 -11.49 10.51 -8.41
CA THR A 481 -11.24 11.04 -7.06
C THR A 481 -11.51 12.55 -6.95
N ASN A 482 -11.80 13.22 -8.08
CA ASN A 482 -12.10 14.64 -8.14
C ASN A 482 -13.60 14.93 -8.38
N GLN A 483 -14.48 13.96 -8.15
CA GLN A 483 -15.93 14.11 -8.41
C GLN A 483 -16.52 15.37 -7.78
N LEU A 484 -16.12 15.71 -6.56
CA LEU A 484 -16.61 16.91 -5.86
C LEU A 484 -16.23 18.20 -6.59
N TRP A 485 -15.04 18.26 -7.17
CA TRP A 485 -14.59 19.42 -7.96
C TRP A 485 -15.32 19.50 -9.30
N HIS A 486 -15.60 18.36 -9.95
CA HIS A 486 -16.33 18.30 -11.22
C HIS A 486 -17.82 18.64 -11.05
N VAL A 487 -18.43 18.30 -9.91
CA VAL A 487 -19.83 18.66 -9.60
C VAL A 487 -19.95 20.19 -9.45
N GLN A 488 -18.99 20.84 -8.79
CA GLN A 488 -19.01 22.30 -8.63
C GLN A 488 -18.80 23.04 -9.96
N SER A 489 -17.96 22.54 -10.86
CA SER A 489 -17.78 23.13 -12.19
C SER A 489 -19.03 23.00 -13.08
N ARG A 490 -19.79 21.89 -12.96
CA ARG A 490 -21.05 21.71 -13.70
C ARG A 490 -22.16 22.65 -13.26
N VAL A 491 -22.22 23.01 -11.98
CA VAL A 491 -23.20 23.98 -11.46
C VAL A 491 -22.88 25.39 -11.98
N GLY A 492 -21.60 25.78 -12.05
CA GLY A 492 -21.20 27.06 -12.63
C GLY A 492 -21.47 27.20 -14.12
N ASP A 493 -21.29 26.12 -14.90
CA ASP A 493 -21.55 26.12 -16.34
C ASP A 493 -23.06 26.19 -16.67
N THR A 494 -23.92 25.69 -15.79
CA THR A 494 -25.39 25.76 -15.99
C THR A 494 -25.92 27.18 -15.73
N GLU A 495 -25.40 27.88 -14.71
CA GLU A 495 -25.80 29.25 -14.41
C GLU A 495 -25.33 30.24 -15.49
N VAL A 496 -24.17 30.02 -16.14
CA VAL A 496 -23.68 30.86 -17.23
C VAL A 496 -24.48 30.66 -18.52
N SER A 497 -25.02 29.44 -18.75
CA SER A 497 -25.86 29.14 -19.92
C SER A 497 -27.27 29.70 -19.82
N GLU A 498 -27.83 29.81 -18.59
CA GLU A 498 -29.15 30.43 -18.38
C GLU A 498 -29.11 31.98 -18.36
N ALA A 499 -27.95 32.56 -18.07
CA ALA A 499 -27.77 34.03 -18.11
C ALA A 499 -27.46 34.54 -19.54
N ALA A 500 -27.21 33.67 -20.51
CA ALA A 500 -26.89 33.98 -21.90
C ALA A 500 -28.03 33.65 -22.88
N SER A 501 -29.20 33.17 -22.40
CA SER A 501 -30.40 32.96 -23.14
C SER A 501 -31.47 33.99 -22.72
#